data_c211aa164956cf6072ba311f2705d0c5
#
_entry.id   c211aa164956cf6072ba311f2705d0c5
#
_cell.length_a   1.000
_cell.length_b   1.000
_cell.length_c   1.000
_cell.angle_alpha   90.00
_cell.angle_beta   90.00
_cell.angle_gamma   90.00
#
_symmetry.space_group_name_H-M   'P 1'
#
loop_
_entity.id
_entity.type
_entity.pdbx_description
1 polymer ?
#
loop_
_entity_poly.entity_id
_entity_poly.type
_entity_poly.pdbx_seq_one_letter_code
_entity_poly.pdbx_strand_id
1 'polypeptide(L)'
;MKILDAKFVQDFIKMANDGFLQGWHERNGGNLSYRLKPEEVELIRPRLNESGEWTEIGTEVPGLAGEFFLVTGSGKYFRNIIVDPEVCLAIIEIDYTGPKYRIRWGLVEGGRPTSELPTHLMNHEVKKRITNGKHRVIYHAHTTNTIALTFVLPLDDQVFTRELWESATECPVVFPDGVGVVGWMVPGGRAIAEKTAELMEKYDVAIWAHHGMFCSGEDFDLTFGLMHTVEKSAEILVKILSMTPRKIQTITPENFRELAHDFNVTLPEEFLYEKKK
;
A
#
# COMPACT_ATOMS: atom_id res chain seq x y z
N MET A 1 -14.49 -14.38 21.99
CA MET A 1 -13.54 -13.27 21.80
C MET A 1 -14.30 -12.13 21.16
N LYS A 2 -14.04 -10.87 21.52
CA LYS A 2 -14.52 -9.71 20.76
C LYS A 2 -13.66 -9.56 19.50
N ILE A 3 -14.22 -9.02 18.42
CA ILE A 3 -13.47 -8.78 17.17
C ILE A 3 -12.27 -7.86 17.42
N LEU A 4 -12.45 -6.84 18.25
CA LEU A 4 -11.36 -5.92 18.62
C LEU A 4 -10.19 -6.60 19.36
N ASP A 5 -10.40 -7.75 20.01
CA ASP A 5 -9.34 -8.47 20.68
C ASP A 5 -8.54 -9.37 19.74
N ALA A 6 -8.96 -9.51 18.49
CA ALA A 6 -8.24 -10.30 17.48
C ALA A 6 -6.91 -9.64 17.11
N LYS A 7 -5.84 -10.45 17.05
CA LYS A 7 -4.48 -9.94 16.79
C LYS A 7 -4.42 -9.12 15.50
N PHE A 8 -4.99 -9.60 14.42
CA PHE A 8 -4.97 -8.90 13.13
C PHE A 8 -5.65 -7.52 13.17
N VAL A 9 -6.69 -7.36 14.04
CA VAL A 9 -7.34 -6.06 14.25
C VAL A 9 -6.44 -5.12 15.04
N GLN A 10 -5.76 -5.64 16.07
CA GLN A 10 -4.81 -4.85 16.87
C GLN A 10 -3.58 -4.43 16.05
N ASP A 11 -3.06 -5.32 15.20
CA ASP A 11 -1.95 -5.02 14.29
C ASP A 11 -2.36 -3.97 13.26
N PHE A 12 -3.57 -4.06 12.72
CA PHE A 12 -4.14 -3.05 11.81
C PHE A 12 -4.24 -1.68 12.48
N ILE A 13 -4.79 -1.62 13.70
CA ILE A 13 -4.91 -0.38 14.49
C ILE A 13 -3.54 0.21 14.76
N LYS A 14 -2.57 -0.64 15.15
CA LYS A 14 -1.18 -0.21 15.38
C LYS A 14 -0.58 0.41 14.12
N MET A 15 -0.64 -0.27 12.98
CA MET A 15 -0.10 0.23 11.72
C MET A 15 -0.75 1.56 11.30
N ALA A 16 -2.07 1.68 11.45
CA ALA A 16 -2.80 2.91 11.16
C ALA A 16 -2.32 4.07 12.05
N ASN A 17 -2.12 3.82 13.36
CA ASN A 17 -1.59 4.80 14.29
C ASN A 17 -0.15 5.19 13.98
N ASP A 18 0.71 4.21 13.66
CA ASP A 18 2.11 4.46 13.30
C ASP A 18 2.20 5.36 12.06
N GLY A 19 1.39 5.11 11.01
CA GLY A 19 1.33 5.97 9.83
C GLY A 19 0.81 7.38 10.12
N PHE A 20 -0.18 7.51 11.00
CA PHE A 20 -0.63 8.83 11.46
C PHE A 20 0.50 9.59 12.19
N LEU A 21 1.26 8.92 13.06
CA LEU A 21 2.39 9.53 13.79
C LEU A 21 3.55 9.93 12.85
N GLN A 22 3.70 9.28 11.70
CA GLN A 22 4.64 9.70 10.64
C GLN A 22 4.16 10.95 9.89
N GLY A 23 2.92 11.40 10.09
CA GLY A 23 2.35 12.54 9.37
C GLY A 23 1.86 12.21 7.96
N TRP A 24 1.61 10.94 7.66
CA TRP A 24 1.19 10.49 6.32
C TRP A 24 -0.34 10.52 6.10
N HIS A 25 -1.12 10.91 7.10
CA HIS A 25 -2.59 10.89 7.09
C HIS A 25 -3.18 12.19 7.59
N GLU A 26 -3.16 13.21 6.75
CA GLU A 26 -3.87 14.46 7.03
C GLU A 26 -5.40 14.24 6.87
N ARG A 27 -6.20 14.76 7.79
CA ARG A 27 -7.65 14.60 7.81
C ARG A 27 -8.06 13.13 7.65
N ASN A 28 -8.72 12.79 6.56
CA ASN A 28 -9.14 11.46 6.15
C ASN A 28 -8.32 10.90 4.98
N GLY A 29 -7.11 11.42 4.78
CA GLY A 29 -6.21 11.00 3.71
C GLY A 29 -5.62 9.62 3.94
N GLY A 30 -5.42 8.87 2.85
CA GLY A 30 -4.93 7.51 2.88
C GLY A 30 -5.95 6.47 3.33
N ASN A 31 -5.62 5.21 3.18
CA ASN A 31 -6.47 4.07 3.55
C ASN A 31 -5.65 2.78 3.67
N LEU A 32 -6.21 1.81 4.37
CA LEU A 32 -5.57 0.53 4.67
C LEU A 32 -6.60 -0.59 4.51
N SER A 33 -6.17 -1.71 3.93
CA SER A 33 -6.97 -2.94 3.89
C SER A 33 -6.12 -4.18 4.14
N TYR A 34 -6.73 -5.16 4.77
CA TYR A 34 -6.15 -6.45 5.09
C TYR A 34 -7.07 -7.57 4.64
N ARG A 35 -6.55 -8.52 3.86
CA ARG A 35 -7.26 -9.72 3.43
C ARG A 35 -7.13 -10.80 4.50
N LEU A 36 -8.23 -11.10 5.20
CA LEU A 36 -8.25 -12.03 6.32
C LEU A 36 -7.84 -13.45 5.88
N LYS A 37 -7.16 -14.15 6.78
CA LYS A 37 -6.89 -15.58 6.62
C LYS A 37 -8.16 -16.38 6.95
N PRO A 38 -8.34 -17.58 6.36
CA PRO A 38 -9.51 -18.41 6.68
C PRO A 38 -9.69 -18.68 8.17
N GLU A 39 -8.60 -18.97 8.89
CA GLU A 39 -8.62 -19.22 10.33
C GLU A 39 -9.02 -17.97 11.14
N GLU A 40 -8.67 -16.77 10.68
CA GLU A 40 -9.08 -15.52 11.30
C GLU A 40 -10.59 -15.27 11.11
N VAL A 41 -11.12 -15.58 9.93
CA VAL A 41 -12.55 -15.51 9.65
C VAL A 41 -13.32 -16.46 10.57
N GLU A 42 -12.88 -17.73 10.69
CA GLU A 42 -13.53 -18.70 11.56
C GLU A 42 -13.53 -18.24 13.03
N LEU A 43 -12.43 -17.65 13.48
CA LEU A 43 -12.30 -17.13 14.84
C LEU A 43 -13.33 -16.05 15.18
N ILE A 44 -13.66 -15.18 14.22
CA ILE A 44 -14.59 -14.06 14.43
C ILE A 44 -16.01 -14.33 13.91
N ARG A 45 -16.23 -15.42 13.15
CA ARG A 45 -17.51 -15.75 12.49
C ARG A 45 -18.72 -15.60 13.39
N PRO A 46 -18.74 -16.03 14.68
CA PRO A 46 -19.89 -15.88 15.57
C PRO A 46 -20.25 -14.43 15.93
N ARG A 47 -19.41 -13.47 15.54
CA ARG A 47 -19.57 -12.03 15.81
C ARG A 47 -19.88 -11.22 14.56
N LEU A 48 -19.83 -11.85 13.39
CA LEU A 48 -20.15 -11.22 12.11
C LEU A 48 -21.66 -11.11 11.93
N ASN A 49 -22.13 -9.98 11.42
CA ASN A 49 -23.54 -9.80 11.06
C ASN A 49 -23.86 -10.70 9.87
N GLU A 50 -24.94 -11.45 9.93
CA GLU A 50 -25.42 -12.29 8.83
C GLU A 50 -26.21 -11.48 7.80
N SER A 51 -26.93 -10.45 8.24
CA SER A 51 -27.75 -9.56 7.43
C SER A 51 -26.97 -8.31 7.04
N GLY A 52 -26.60 -8.17 5.78
CA GLY A 52 -25.99 -6.97 5.21
C GLY A 52 -26.44 -6.82 3.76
N GLU A 53 -26.73 -5.61 3.32
CA GLU A 53 -27.06 -5.35 1.92
C GLU A 53 -25.80 -5.47 1.05
N TRP A 54 -25.95 -6.13 -0.10
CA TRP A 54 -24.91 -6.20 -1.10
C TRP A 54 -24.81 -4.90 -1.87
N THR A 55 -23.64 -4.29 -1.85
CA THR A 55 -23.32 -3.00 -2.47
C THR A 55 -22.30 -3.21 -3.57
N GLU A 56 -22.47 -2.52 -4.71
CA GLU A 56 -21.51 -2.58 -5.83
C GLU A 56 -20.15 -2.03 -5.41
N ILE A 57 -19.08 -2.75 -5.79
CA ILE A 57 -17.69 -2.32 -5.59
C ILE A 57 -17.32 -1.22 -6.60
N GLY A 58 -17.90 -1.27 -7.80
CA GLY A 58 -17.51 -0.42 -8.94
C GLY A 58 -16.44 -1.06 -9.84
N THR A 59 -16.03 -2.29 -9.52
CA THR A 59 -15.17 -3.17 -10.32
C THR A 59 -15.51 -4.63 -10.03
N GLU A 60 -14.97 -5.55 -10.82
CA GLU A 60 -15.11 -6.99 -10.60
C GLU A 60 -13.78 -7.56 -10.11
N VAL A 61 -13.86 -8.38 -9.05
CA VAL A 61 -12.72 -9.07 -8.45
C VAL A 61 -13.03 -10.54 -8.18
N PRO A 62 -13.29 -11.33 -9.24
CA PRO A 62 -13.73 -12.72 -9.11
C PRO A 62 -12.73 -13.61 -8.38
N GLY A 63 -11.44 -13.28 -8.44
CA GLY A 63 -10.40 -13.96 -7.68
C GLY A 63 -10.48 -13.80 -6.18
N LEU A 64 -11.30 -12.85 -5.69
CA LEU A 64 -11.54 -12.59 -4.26
C LEU A 64 -12.93 -13.03 -3.79
N ALA A 65 -13.69 -13.75 -4.62
CA ALA A 65 -15.03 -14.21 -4.29
C ALA A 65 -15.10 -14.96 -2.96
N GLY A 66 -16.03 -14.55 -2.07
CA GLY A 66 -16.22 -15.15 -0.75
C GLY A 66 -15.17 -14.79 0.30
N GLU A 67 -14.19 -13.94 -0.01
CA GLU A 67 -13.16 -13.53 0.94
C GLU A 67 -13.58 -12.33 1.79
N PHE A 68 -12.90 -12.18 2.93
CA PHE A 68 -13.16 -11.13 3.91
C PHE A 68 -11.98 -10.17 4.02
N PHE A 69 -12.30 -8.89 4.21
CA PHE A 69 -11.30 -7.82 4.34
C PHE A 69 -11.62 -6.92 5.52
N LEU A 70 -10.60 -6.58 6.30
CA LEU A 70 -10.65 -5.46 7.24
C LEU A 70 -10.21 -4.20 6.49
N VAL A 71 -11.02 -3.14 6.51
CA VAL A 71 -10.81 -1.93 5.71
C VAL A 71 -11.11 -0.67 6.50
N THR A 72 -10.44 0.43 6.17
CA THR A 72 -10.76 1.76 6.68
C THR A 72 -12.06 2.30 6.07
N GLY A 73 -12.83 3.06 6.87
CA GLY A 73 -14.06 3.73 6.44
C GLY A 73 -13.81 5.02 5.67
N SER A 74 -14.66 5.30 4.68
CA SER A 74 -14.63 6.56 3.91
C SER A 74 -14.89 7.76 4.81
N GLY A 75 -14.06 8.80 4.69
CA GLY A 75 -14.16 10.03 5.50
C GLY A 75 -13.75 9.87 6.96
N LYS A 76 -13.31 8.67 7.37
CA LYS A 76 -12.82 8.43 8.73
C LYS A 76 -11.35 8.85 8.84
N TYR A 77 -10.96 9.39 10.00
CA TYR A 77 -9.62 9.90 10.25
C TYR A 77 -8.75 8.82 10.91
N PHE A 78 -7.57 8.59 10.38
CA PHE A 78 -6.62 7.62 10.94
C PHE A 78 -6.33 7.84 12.42
N ARG A 79 -6.19 9.11 12.85
CA ARG A 79 -6.00 9.48 14.26
C ARG A 79 -7.07 8.95 15.22
N ASN A 80 -8.29 8.67 14.71
CA ASN A 80 -9.42 8.21 15.51
C ASN A 80 -9.54 6.68 15.53
N ILE A 81 -8.81 5.96 14.68
CA ILE A 81 -8.90 4.48 14.61
C ILE A 81 -8.51 3.85 15.95
N ILE A 82 -7.48 4.37 16.62
CA ILE A 82 -7.04 3.87 17.94
C ILE A 82 -8.04 4.16 19.06
N VAL A 83 -8.87 5.20 18.89
CA VAL A 83 -9.86 5.63 19.90
C VAL A 83 -11.18 4.89 19.69
N ASP A 84 -11.69 4.93 18.46
CA ASP A 84 -13.02 4.40 18.10
C ASP A 84 -12.94 3.48 16.86
N PRO A 85 -12.27 2.31 16.97
CA PRO A 85 -12.06 1.45 15.81
C PRO A 85 -13.37 0.95 15.18
N GLU A 86 -14.41 0.66 15.95
CA GLU A 86 -15.73 0.21 15.43
C GLU A 86 -16.44 1.27 14.59
N VAL A 87 -16.14 2.56 14.83
CA VAL A 87 -16.68 3.68 14.05
C VAL A 87 -15.87 3.88 12.76
N CYS A 88 -14.58 3.55 12.80
CA CYS A 88 -13.63 3.89 11.73
C CYS A 88 -13.34 2.74 10.75
N LEU A 89 -13.55 1.50 11.16
CA LEU A 89 -13.20 0.29 10.43
C LEU A 89 -14.43 -0.53 10.05
N ALA A 90 -14.31 -1.34 9.00
CA ALA A 90 -15.28 -2.38 8.67
C ALA A 90 -14.60 -3.69 8.32
N ILE A 91 -15.25 -4.81 8.65
CA ILE A 91 -15.01 -6.09 8.00
C ILE A 91 -16.05 -6.24 6.90
N ILE A 92 -15.60 -6.40 5.67
CA ILE A 92 -16.45 -6.64 4.51
C ILE A 92 -16.27 -8.06 3.99
N GLU A 93 -17.28 -8.59 3.34
CA GLU A 93 -17.27 -9.86 2.60
C GLU A 93 -17.54 -9.57 1.14
N ILE A 94 -16.77 -10.18 0.25
CA ILE A 94 -16.98 -10.12 -1.20
C ILE A 94 -18.02 -11.19 -1.56
N ASP A 95 -18.92 -10.87 -2.48
CA ASP A 95 -19.91 -11.85 -2.95
C ASP A 95 -19.27 -12.98 -3.76
N TYR A 96 -20.02 -14.04 -4.00
CA TYR A 96 -19.52 -15.26 -4.66
C TYR A 96 -19.17 -15.09 -6.15
N THR A 97 -19.42 -13.91 -6.72
CA THR A 97 -19.12 -13.58 -8.13
C THR A 97 -18.12 -12.45 -8.30
N GLY A 98 -17.87 -11.66 -7.24
CA GLY A 98 -16.83 -10.65 -7.18
C GLY A 98 -17.21 -9.17 -7.41
N PRO A 99 -18.41 -8.78 -7.91
CA PRO A 99 -18.75 -7.37 -8.15
C PRO A 99 -19.26 -6.61 -6.93
N LYS A 100 -19.63 -7.31 -5.85
CA LYS A 100 -20.29 -6.71 -4.67
C LYS A 100 -19.58 -7.03 -3.38
N TYR A 101 -19.78 -6.16 -2.39
CA TYR A 101 -19.41 -6.40 -1.02
C TYR A 101 -20.61 -6.19 -0.08
N ARG A 102 -20.52 -6.74 1.13
CA ARG A 102 -21.40 -6.36 2.26
C ARG A 102 -20.58 -6.15 3.53
N ILE A 103 -21.08 -5.25 4.41
CA ILE A 103 -20.44 -5.01 5.70
C ILE A 103 -20.90 -6.09 6.68
N ARG A 104 -19.94 -6.78 7.28
CA ARG A 104 -20.15 -7.85 8.24
C ARG A 104 -19.88 -7.41 9.69
N TRP A 105 -19.15 -6.30 9.88
CA TRP A 105 -18.85 -5.70 11.17
C TRP A 105 -18.29 -4.28 10.97
N GLY A 106 -18.46 -3.43 12.01
CA GLY A 106 -17.89 -2.08 12.06
C GLY A 106 -18.76 -1.02 11.39
N LEU A 107 -18.23 0.19 11.25
CA LEU A 107 -18.92 1.41 10.81
C LEU A 107 -20.26 1.60 11.54
N VAL A 108 -20.25 1.41 12.87
CA VAL A 108 -21.46 1.32 13.71
C VAL A 108 -22.31 2.59 13.72
N GLU A 109 -21.75 3.74 13.36
CA GLU A 109 -22.47 4.99 13.15
C GLU A 109 -22.95 5.19 11.70
N GLY A 110 -22.85 4.15 10.88
CA GLY A 110 -23.11 4.20 9.45
C GLY A 110 -21.88 4.64 8.65
N GLY A 111 -22.01 4.56 7.34
CA GLY A 111 -20.93 4.87 6.41
C GLY A 111 -20.66 3.74 5.43
N ARG A 112 -19.56 3.86 4.72
CA ARG A 112 -19.11 2.89 3.72
C ARG A 112 -17.59 2.72 3.82
N PRO A 113 -17.02 1.63 3.29
CA PRO A 113 -15.58 1.47 3.11
C PRO A 113 -14.97 2.63 2.33
N THR A 114 -13.65 2.77 2.40
CA THR A 114 -12.91 3.80 1.66
C THR A 114 -13.41 3.96 0.22
N SER A 115 -13.41 5.19 -0.28
CA SER A 115 -13.76 5.48 -1.70
C SER A 115 -12.78 4.85 -2.70
N GLU A 116 -11.60 4.44 -2.25
CA GLU A 116 -10.60 3.73 -3.05
C GLU A 116 -10.68 2.21 -2.91
N LEU A 117 -11.81 1.69 -2.39
CA LEU A 117 -12.05 0.25 -2.30
C LEU A 117 -11.82 -0.51 -3.62
N PRO A 118 -12.24 0.01 -4.79
CA PRO A 118 -11.92 -0.64 -6.07
C PRO A 118 -10.41 -0.84 -6.27
N THR A 119 -9.60 0.19 -6.01
CA THR A 119 -8.13 0.11 -6.12
C THR A 119 -7.56 -0.93 -5.16
N HIS A 120 -8.00 -0.92 -3.89
CA HIS A 120 -7.54 -1.90 -2.90
C HIS A 120 -7.85 -3.33 -3.34
N LEU A 121 -9.07 -3.61 -3.75
CA LEU A 121 -9.50 -4.96 -4.10
C LEU A 121 -8.83 -5.46 -5.38
N MET A 122 -8.70 -4.61 -6.42
CA MET A 122 -7.94 -4.96 -7.63
C MET A 122 -6.48 -5.29 -7.30
N ASN A 123 -5.84 -4.49 -6.44
CA ASN A 123 -4.47 -4.74 -5.99
C ASN A 123 -4.38 -6.04 -5.17
N HIS A 124 -5.33 -6.32 -4.28
CA HIS A 124 -5.39 -7.60 -3.56
C HIS A 124 -5.56 -8.79 -4.50
N GLU A 125 -6.39 -8.68 -5.54
CA GLU A 125 -6.58 -9.75 -6.52
C GLU A 125 -5.29 -10.05 -7.29
N VAL A 126 -4.61 -9.02 -7.79
CA VAL A 126 -3.32 -9.14 -8.47
C VAL A 126 -2.30 -9.78 -7.52
N LYS A 127 -2.12 -9.21 -6.33
CA LYS A 127 -1.14 -9.72 -5.37
C LYS A 127 -1.45 -11.12 -4.87
N LYS A 128 -2.71 -11.47 -4.67
CA LYS A 128 -3.11 -12.85 -4.36
C LYS A 128 -2.63 -13.81 -5.45
N ARG A 129 -2.81 -13.46 -6.70
CA ARG A 129 -2.45 -14.30 -7.85
C ARG A 129 -0.93 -14.46 -7.98
N ILE A 130 -0.18 -13.35 -8.01
CA ILE A 130 1.27 -13.40 -8.30
C ILE A 130 2.13 -13.86 -7.12
N THR A 131 1.65 -13.69 -5.88
CA THR A 131 2.37 -14.11 -4.67
C THR A 131 1.85 -15.43 -4.06
N ASN A 132 0.97 -16.15 -4.78
CA ASN A 132 0.30 -17.35 -4.26
C ASN A 132 -0.41 -17.10 -2.91
N GLY A 133 -1.05 -15.95 -2.77
CA GLY A 133 -1.83 -15.56 -1.61
C GLY A 133 -1.04 -15.07 -0.41
N LYS A 134 0.30 -14.90 -0.52
CA LYS A 134 1.13 -14.43 0.58
C LYS A 134 0.84 -12.98 0.95
N HIS A 135 0.81 -12.07 -0.03
CA HIS A 135 0.50 -10.67 0.24
C HIS A 135 -0.95 -10.48 0.67
N ARG A 136 -1.14 -9.80 1.80
CA ARG A 136 -2.44 -9.64 2.45
C ARG A 136 -2.76 -8.22 2.85
N VAL A 137 -1.80 -7.32 2.84
CA VAL A 137 -1.97 -5.91 3.19
C VAL A 137 -1.83 -5.04 1.94
N ILE A 138 -2.74 -4.10 1.77
CA ILE A 138 -2.62 -2.97 0.84
C ILE A 138 -2.72 -1.69 1.65
N TYR A 139 -1.70 -0.88 1.60
CA TYR A 139 -1.60 0.37 2.35
C TYR A 139 -1.37 1.56 1.44
N HIS A 140 -2.23 2.56 1.55
CA HIS A 140 -2.11 3.84 0.86
C HIS A 140 -1.91 4.98 1.85
N ALA A 141 -0.90 5.81 1.59
CA ALA A 141 -0.58 6.96 2.43
C ALA A 141 -0.04 8.13 1.60
N HIS A 142 -0.19 9.35 2.14
CA HIS A 142 0.29 10.59 1.54
C HIS A 142 1.70 10.92 2.05
N THR A 143 2.68 10.19 1.56
CA THR A 143 4.08 10.30 1.96
C THR A 143 4.72 11.54 1.35
N THR A 144 5.04 12.52 2.19
CA THR A 144 5.37 13.90 1.79
C THR A 144 6.58 13.99 0.86
N ASN A 145 7.67 13.28 1.18
CA ASN A 145 8.90 13.40 0.38
C ASN A 145 8.76 12.67 -0.96
N THR A 146 8.10 11.50 -0.96
CA THR A 146 7.78 10.79 -2.21
C THR A 146 6.90 11.65 -3.12
N ILE A 147 5.87 12.32 -2.56
CA ILE A 147 5.05 13.28 -3.31
C ILE A 147 5.91 14.41 -3.86
N ALA A 148 6.79 15.01 -3.06
CA ALA A 148 7.66 16.11 -3.48
C ALA A 148 8.54 15.71 -4.68
N LEU A 149 9.08 14.48 -4.70
CA LEU A 149 9.89 13.98 -5.81
C LEU A 149 9.11 13.89 -7.12
N THR A 150 7.79 13.71 -7.09
CA THR A 150 6.98 13.67 -8.33
C THR A 150 6.88 15.03 -9.04
N PHE A 151 7.32 16.12 -8.41
CA PHE A 151 7.39 17.45 -9.04
C PHE A 151 8.74 17.73 -9.72
N VAL A 152 9.78 16.97 -9.36
CA VAL A 152 11.16 17.29 -9.78
C VAL A 152 11.86 16.16 -10.54
N LEU A 153 11.34 14.92 -10.45
CA LEU A 153 11.83 13.77 -11.22
C LEU A 153 10.90 13.48 -12.41
N PRO A 154 11.43 12.96 -13.53
CA PRO A 154 10.60 12.33 -14.55
C PRO A 154 9.71 11.26 -13.94
N LEU A 155 8.43 11.20 -14.32
CA LEU A 155 7.48 10.18 -13.86
C LEU A 155 7.73 8.86 -14.61
N ASP A 156 8.80 8.18 -14.24
CA ASP A 156 9.33 6.99 -14.88
C ASP A 156 9.82 6.00 -13.82
N ASP A 157 9.45 4.73 -13.96
CA ASP A 157 9.74 3.67 -13.00
C ASP A 157 11.25 3.49 -12.79
N GLN A 158 12.04 3.53 -13.88
CA GLN A 158 13.49 3.33 -13.82
C GLN A 158 14.17 4.51 -13.10
N VAL A 159 13.72 5.74 -13.39
CA VAL A 159 14.29 6.94 -12.77
C VAL A 159 13.97 6.96 -11.28
N PHE A 160 12.70 6.74 -10.89
CA PHE A 160 12.33 6.73 -9.47
C PHE A 160 13.04 5.63 -8.71
N THR A 161 13.01 4.39 -9.22
CA THR A 161 13.70 3.26 -8.58
C THR A 161 15.18 3.59 -8.37
N ARG A 162 15.86 4.06 -9.43
CA ARG A 162 17.30 4.33 -9.35
C ARG A 162 17.64 5.47 -8.41
N GLU A 163 16.87 6.56 -8.40
CA GLU A 163 17.08 7.70 -7.51
C GLU A 163 16.86 7.33 -6.04
N LEU A 164 15.86 6.50 -5.74
CA LEU A 164 15.59 6.01 -4.39
C LEU A 164 16.67 5.02 -3.93
N TRP A 165 17.09 4.08 -4.78
CA TRP A 165 18.15 3.12 -4.42
C TRP A 165 19.49 3.80 -4.14
N GLU A 166 19.84 4.82 -4.90
CA GLU A 166 21.06 5.60 -4.69
C GLU A 166 21.06 6.41 -3.38
N SER A 167 19.92 6.58 -2.74
CA SER A 167 19.75 7.40 -1.55
C SER A 167 19.94 6.66 -0.24
N ALA A 168 19.78 5.31 -0.23
CA ALA A 168 20.00 4.49 0.97
C ALA A 168 20.34 3.04 0.59
N THR A 169 21.34 2.48 1.24
CA THR A 169 21.90 1.14 0.97
C THR A 169 20.86 0.02 1.08
N GLU A 170 19.90 0.13 1.99
CA GLU A 170 18.88 -0.89 2.24
C GLU A 170 17.85 -1.01 1.13
N CYS A 171 17.66 0.03 0.32
CA CYS A 171 16.57 0.11 -0.66
C CYS A 171 16.56 -1.07 -1.66
N PRO A 172 17.66 -1.43 -2.33
CA PRO A 172 17.66 -2.58 -3.26
C PRO A 172 17.40 -3.92 -2.59
N VAL A 173 17.57 -4.03 -1.26
CA VAL A 173 17.28 -5.24 -0.49
C VAL A 173 15.80 -5.29 -0.09
N VAL A 174 15.22 -4.14 0.26
CA VAL A 174 13.83 -4.03 0.75
C VAL A 174 12.83 -4.04 -0.41
N PHE A 175 13.14 -3.36 -1.51
CA PHE A 175 12.31 -3.36 -2.73
C PHE A 175 13.16 -3.64 -3.99
N PRO A 176 13.62 -4.91 -4.12
CA PRO A 176 14.52 -5.29 -5.22
C PRO A 176 13.88 -5.14 -6.60
N ASP A 177 12.56 -5.27 -6.71
CA ASP A 177 11.84 -5.09 -7.96
C ASP A 177 11.64 -3.61 -8.33
N GLY A 178 12.02 -2.67 -7.44
CA GLY A 178 11.86 -1.24 -7.65
C GLY A 178 10.47 -0.72 -7.30
N VAL A 179 10.10 0.42 -7.91
CA VAL A 179 8.81 1.10 -7.72
C VAL A 179 8.19 1.46 -9.07
N GLY A 180 6.86 1.36 -9.15
CA GLY A 180 6.12 1.85 -10.32
C GLY A 180 5.56 3.26 -10.09
N VAL A 181 5.38 4.05 -11.15
CA VAL A 181 4.90 5.43 -11.07
C VAL A 181 3.72 5.66 -11.99
N VAL A 182 2.61 6.14 -11.43
CA VAL A 182 1.43 6.58 -12.19
C VAL A 182 1.45 8.11 -12.28
N GLY A 183 1.33 8.64 -13.50
CA GLY A 183 1.08 10.07 -13.73
C GLY A 183 -0.20 10.52 -13.03
N TRP A 184 -0.37 11.84 -12.85
CA TRP A 184 -1.54 12.35 -12.16
C TRP A 184 -2.86 11.89 -12.82
N MET A 185 -3.76 11.36 -11.98
CA MET A 185 -5.11 10.93 -12.33
C MET A 185 -6.06 11.28 -11.20
N VAL A 186 -7.36 11.39 -11.51
CA VAL A 186 -8.39 11.59 -10.47
C VAL A 186 -8.49 10.33 -9.61
N PRO A 187 -8.32 10.43 -8.27
CA PRO A 187 -8.35 9.28 -7.37
C PRO A 187 -9.77 8.70 -7.20
N GLY A 188 -9.86 7.45 -6.76
CA GLY A 188 -11.11 6.75 -6.45
C GLY A 188 -11.88 6.22 -7.67
N GLY A 189 -11.42 6.52 -8.90
CA GLY A 189 -12.05 6.03 -10.13
C GLY A 189 -11.44 4.72 -10.64
N ARG A 190 -12.16 4.04 -11.56
CA ARG A 190 -11.73 2.78 -12.16
C ARG A 190 -10.40 2.92 -12.92
N ALA A 191 -10.20 4.01 -13.65
CA ALA A 191 -9.01 4.20 -14.48
C ALA A 191 -7.70 4.19 -13.67
N ILE A 192 -7.66 4.88 -12.51
CA ILE A 192 -6.47 4.86 -11.67
C ILE A 192 -6.31 3.51 -10.95
N ALA A 193 -7.42 2.84 -10.62
CA ALA A 193 -7.38 1.50 -10.04
C ALA A 193 -6.75 0.48 -11.00
N GLU A 194 -7.15 0.50 -12.28
CA GLU A 194 -6.58 -0.36 -13.33
C GLU A 194 -5.08 -0.07 -13.53
N LYS A 195 -4.68 1.21 -13.60
CA LYS A 195 -3.26 1.57 -13.73
C LYS A 195 -2.43 1.15 -12.52
N THR A 196 -2.97 1.27 -11.33
CA THR A 196 -2.28 0.80 -10.12
C THR A 196 -2.15 -0.71 -10.11
N ALA A 197 -3.20 -1.44 -10.49
CA ALA A 197 -3.19 -2.89 -10.59
C ALA A 197 -2.18 -3.40 -11.65
N GLU A 198 -2.05 -2.73 -12.80
CA GLU A 198 -1.00 -3.02 -13.80
C GLU A 198 0.41 -2.89 -13.20
N LEU A 199 0.68 -1.86 -12.39
CA LEU A 199 1.98 -1.70 -11.72
C LEU A 199 2.19 -2.78 -10.64
N MET A 200 1.14 -3.14 -9.90
CA MET A 200 1.20 -4.18 -8.88
C MET A 200 1.48 -5.59 -9.41
N GLU A 201 1.37 -5.82 -10.74
CA GLU A 201 1.87 -7.05 -11.37
C GLU A 201 3.39 -7.19 -11.25
N LYS A 202 4.10 -6.07 -11.20
CA LYS A 202 5.56 -6.00 -11.26
C LYS A 202 6.18 -5.50 -9.95
N TYR A 203 5.56 -4.53 -9.30
CA TYR A 203 6.09 -3.84 -8.13
C TYR A 203 5.23 -4.05 -6.89
N ASP A 204 5.84 -4.00 -5.72
CA ASP A 204 5.13 -3.94 -4.43
C ASP A 204 4.81 -2.51 -4.00
N VAL A 205 5.30 -1.53 -4.75
CA VAL A 205 5.11 -0.09 -4.54
C VAL A 205 4.61 0.58 -5.81
N ALA A 206 3.51 1.32 -5.71
CA ALA A 206 2.98 2.17 -6.78
C ALA A 206 2.85 3.61 -6.30
N ILE A 207 3.62 4.52 -6.90
CA ILE A 207 3.62 5.96 -6.58
C ILE A 207 2.59 6.65 -7.48
N TRP A 208 1.68 7.40 -6.87
CA TRP A 208 0.74 8.27 -7.57
C TRP A 208 1.27 9.70 -7.56
N ALA A 209 1.57 10.24 -8.73
CA ALA A 209 2.08 11.59 -8.86
C ALA A 209 1.18 12.62 -8.17
N HIS A 210 1.79 13.48 -7.33
CA HIS A 210 1.14 14.56 -6.57
C HIS A 210 0.09 14.10 -5.56
N HIS A 211 0.12 12.80 -5.14
CA HIS A 211 -0.90 12.26 -4.26
C HIS A 211 -0.32 11.41 -3.10
N GLY A 212 0.47 10.40 -3.39
CA GLY A 212 1.01 9.48 -2.40
C GLY A 212 1.52 8.19 -2.99
N MET A 213 1.52 7.11 -2.20
CA MET A 213 1.88 5.78 -2.71
C MET A 213 1.03 4.67 -2.11
N PHE A 214 0.95 3.56 -2.84
CA PHE A 214 0.44 2.27 -2.40
C PHE A 214 1.59 1.32 -2.15
N CYS A 215 1.52 0.55 -1.07
CA CYS A 215 2.41 -0.58 -0.80
C CYS A 215 1.61 -1.85 -0.56
N SER A 216 2.19 -2.99 -0.99
CA SER A 216 1.66 -4.33 -0.72
C SER A 216 2.69 -5.17 0.02
N GLY A 217 2.23 -5.99 0.97
CA GLY A 217 3.11 -6.91 1.69
C GLY A 217 2.37 -8.09 2.32
N GLU A 218 3.14 -9.03 2.88
CA GLU A 218 2.62 -10.25 3.49
C GLU A 218 1.89 -9.97 4.80
N ASP A 219 2.41 -9.02 5.58
CA ASP A 219 1.89 -8.62 6.90
C ASP A 219 2.03 -7.10 7.12
N PHE A 220 1.56 -6.65 8.27
CA PHE A 220 1.54 -5.22 8.61
C PHE A 220 2.94 -4.64 8.82
N ASP A 221 3.85 -5.37 9.47
CA ASP A 221 5.20 -4.87 9.75
C ASP A 221 6.03 -4.79 8.47
N LEU A 222 5.98 -5.79 7.59
CA LEU A 222 6.67 -5.77 6.30
C LEU A 222 6.13 -4.67 5.39
N THR A 223 4.80 -4.49 5.34
CA THR A 223 4.18 -3.46 4.48
C THR A 223 4.49 -2.05 4.99
N PHE A 224 4.43 -1.83 6.32
CA PHE A 224 4.82 -0.56 6.91
C PHE A 224 6.31 -0.29 6.70
N GLY A 225 7.17 -1.28 6.94
CA GLY A 225 8.61 -1.18 6.73
C GLY A 225 8.98 -0.83 5.29
N LEU A 226 8.30 -1.45 4.31
CA LEU A 226 8.48 -1.14 2.89
C LEU A 226 8.15 0.34 2.61
N MET A 227 6.96 0.81 3.01
CA MET A 227 6.56 2.22 2.82
C MET A 227 7.53 3.18 3.52
N HIS A 228 7.94 2.85 4.75
CA HIS A 228 8.86 3.67 5.52
C HIS A 228 10.26 3.74 4.90
N THR A 229 10.75 2.64 4.32
CA THR A 229 12.05 2.62 3.62
C THR A 229 12.01 3.48 2.36
N VAL A 230 10.95 3.36 1.55
CA VAL A 230 10.76 4.19 0.35
C VAL A 230 10.68 5.67 0.72
N GLU A 231 9.86 6.04 1.71
CA GLU A 231 9.73 7.44 2.14
C GLU A 231 11.03 7.98 2.78
N LYS A 232 11.76 7.13 3.54
CA LYS A 232 13.06 7.53 4.11
C LYS A 232 14.09 7.82 3.02
N SER A 233 14.16 7.01 1.97
CA SER A 233 15.05 7.28 0.85
C SER A 233 14.64 8.53 0.08
N ALA A 234 13.34 8.75 -0.10
CA ALA A 234 12.81 9.99 -0.67
C ALA A 234 13.14 11.23 0.18
N GLU A 235 13.03 11.13 1.51
CA GLU A 235 13.43 12.20 2.43
C GLU A 235 14.91 12.56 2.28
N ILE A 236 15.78 11.55 2.19
CA ILE A 236 17.23 11.77 1.99
C ILE A 236 17.47 12.47 0.65
N LEU A 237 16.83 12.01 -0.42
CA LEU A 237 16.98 12.61 -1.74
C LEU A 237 16.47 14.05 -1.78
N VAL A 238 15.32 14.36 -1.19
CA VAL A 238 14.79 15.72 -1.08
C VAL A 238 15.77 16.62 -0.35
N LYS A 239 16.37 16.16 0.76
CA LYS A 239 17.39 16.93 1.50
C LYS A 239 18.63 17.17 0.64
N ILE A 240 19.12 16.16 -0.09
CA ILE A 240 20.28 16.32 -0.99
C ILE A 240 19.99 17.37 -2.06
N LEU A 241 18.85 17.27 -2.75
CA LEU A 241 18.46 18.21 -3.81
C LEU A 241 18.21 19.63 -3.30
N SER A 242 17.88 19.78 -2.00
CA SER A 242 17.74 21.08 -1.35
C SER A 242 19.11 21.74 -1.01
N MET A 243 20.17 20.94 -0.87
CA MET A 243 21.50 21.43 -0.55
C MET A 243 22.34 21.70 -1.79
N THR A 244 22.15 20.95 -2.85
CA THR A 244 22.99 21.02 -4.06
C THR A 244 22.17 20.62 -5.30
N PRO A 245 22.44 21.25 -6.47
CA PRO A 245 21.73 20.92 -7.72
C PRO A 245 22.09 19.53 -8.28
N ARG A 246 23.16 18.89 -7.77
CA ARG A 246 23.60 17.56 -8.20
C ARG A 246 24.27 16.79 -7.08
N LYS A 247 24.12 15.48 -7.09
CA LYS A 247 24.90 14.57 -6.22
C LYS A 247 26.38 14.60 -6.66
N ILE A 248 27.30 14.70 -5.69
CA ILE A 248 28.76 14.63 -5.96
C ILE A 248 29.20 13.18 -6.10
N GLN A 249 28.59 12.29 -5.31
CA GLN A 249 28.82 10.84 -5.32
C GLN A 249 27.50 10.11 -5.05
N THR A 250 27.43 8.85 -5.39
CA THR A 250 26.26 7.99 -5.19
C THR A 250 26.66 6.52 -5.14
N ILE A 251 25.73 5.62 -4.81
CA ILE A 251 25.93 4.18 -4.95
C ILE A 251 25.95 3.82 -6.44
N THR A 252 26.98 3.14 -6.89
CA THR A 252 27.16 2.80 -8.31
C THR A 252 26.46 1.48 -8.68
N PRO A 253 26.27 1.19 -9.98
CA PRO A 253 25.77 -0.10 -10.43
C PRO A 253 26.60 -1.29 -9.92
N GLU A 254 27.92 -1.15 -9.84
CA GLU A 254 28.81 -2.18 -9.30
C GLU A 254 28.55 -2.41 -7.82
N ASN A 255 28.37 -1.33 -7.02
CA ASN A 255 28.02 -1.45 -5.61
C ASN A 255 26.67 -2.14 -5.42
N PHE A 256 25.69 -1.89 -6.29
CA PHE A 256 24.40 -2.61 -6.24
C PHE A 256 24.55 -4.09 -6.54
N ARG A 257 25.42 -4.48 -7.50
CA ARG A 257 25.69 -5.90 -7.80
C ARG A 257 26.39 -6.60 -6.64
N GLU A 258 27.35 -5.92 -6.00
CA GLU A 258 28.04 -6.42 -4.80
C GLU A 258 27.02 -6.61 -3.66
N LEU A 259 26.19 -5.61 -3.38
CA LEU A 259 25.13 -5.67 -2.37
C LEU A 259 24.13 -6.81 -2.67
N ALA A 260 23.70 -6.94 -3.91
CA ALA A 260 22.75 -7.98 -4.33
C ALA A 260 23.33 -9.39 -4.10
N HIS A 261 24.62 -9.58 -4.40
CA HIS A 261 25.32 -10.82 -4.13
C HIS A 261 25.36 -11.14 -2.64
N ASP A 262 25.76 -10.19 -1.80
CA ASP A 262 25.94 -10.41 -0.36
C ASP A 262 24.63 -10.63 0.39
N PHE A 263 23.55 -9.97 -0.06
CA PHE A 263 22.20 -10.13 0.52
C PHE A 263 21.35 -11.17 -0.21
N ASN A 264 21.88 -11.86 -1.21
CA ASN A 264 21.19 -12.89 -1.99
C ASN A 264 19.83 -12.38 -2.57
N VAL A 265 19.84 -11.18 -3.13
CA VAL A 265 18.70 -10.61 -3.85
C VAL A 265 19.01 -10.50 -5.34
N THR A 266 17.99 -10.57 -6.18
CA THR A 266 18.12 -10.38 -7.63
C THR A 266 17.62 -8.99 -7.98
N LEU A 267 18.46 -8.18 -8.65
CA LEU A 267 18.09 -6.85 -9.12
C LEU A 267 17.90 -6.87 -10.64
N PRO A 268 16.80 -6.29 -11.16
CA PRO A 268 16.60 -6.15 -12.60
C PRO A 268 17.70 -5.28 -13.25
N GLU A 269 18.34 -5.76 -14.29
CA GLU A 269 19.42 -5.05 -15.01
C GLU A 269 18.97 -3.69 -15.56
N GLU A 270 17.67 -3.52 -15.84
CA GLU A 270 17.12 -2.26 -16.31
C GLU A 270 17.32 -1.10 -15.32
N PHE A 271 17.51 -1.37 -14.03
CA PHE A 271 17.80 -0.38 -12.99
C PHE A 271 19.32 -0.17 -12.76
N LEU A 272 20.18 -1.02 -13.33
CA LEU A 272 21.63 -0.98 -13.13
C LEU A 272 22.37 -0.27 -14.27
N TYR A 273 21.75 0.75 -14.88
CA TYR A 273 22.32 1.52 -15.98
C TYR A 273 23.31 2.60 -15.52
N GLU A 274 24.27 2.92 -16.38
CA GLU A 274 25.15 4.07 -16.19
C GLU A 274 24.41 5.37 -16.52
N LYS A 275 24.33 6.30 -15.57
CA LYS A 275 23.79 7.64 -15.81
C LYS A 275 24.75 8.42 -16.71
N LYS A 276 24.26 8.98 -17.80
CA LYS A 276 25.04 9.93 -18.61
C LYS A 276 25.41 11.14 -17.74
N LYS A 277 26.70 11.44 -17.66
CA LYS A 277 27.25 12.58 -16.92
C LYS A 277 26.80 13.91 -17.50
#